data_7aa17aa9c85d5663ab9a7e7a5673f9d0
#
_entry.id   7aa17aa9c85d5663ab9a7e7a5673f9d0
#
_cell.length_a   1.000
_cell.length_b   1.000
_cell.length_c   1.000
_cell.angle_alpha   90.00
_cell.angle_beta   90.00
_cell.angle_gamma   90.00
#
_symmetry.space_group_name_H-M   'P 1'
#
loop_
_entity.id
_entity.type
_entity.pdbx_description
1 polymer ?
#
loop_
_entity_poly.entity_id
_entity_poly.type
_entity_poly.pdbx_seq_one_letter_code
_entity_poly.pdbx_strand_id
1 'polypeptide(L)'
;MSRTAVILLAAGRGSRMNGAVTDKVLSPLAGRPVFAHSVAAFMTSSIADYYVVVYRDARQMTELMAYAPTPSALVQGGRERQDSVMNALAALPDDIAHVFIHDCARPLVRPEQLVALHKIVRREGAVVLAHRVTDTIKQHRDDARLRTLDRSRLWAMETPQVFSRDLIVRAYARVAARRLQVTDDASAVEKLGHPIALLENAHPNPKLTTPADLAYLEFLLSAPAAGA
;
A
#
# COMPACT_ATOMS: atom_id res chain seq x y z
N MET A 1 -6.59 6.55 -24.08
CA MET A 1 -5.79 6.93 -22.87
C MET A 1 -5.44 5.64 -22.13
N SER A 2 -4.25 5.53 -21.58
CA SER A 2 -3.85 4.37 -20.78
C SER A 2 -4.63 4.35 -19.45
N ARG A 3 -5.39 3.26 -19.18
CA ARG A 3 -6.20 3.13 -17.96
C ARG A 3 -5.35 2.76 -16.76
N THR A 4 -5.76 3.22 -15.60
CA THR A 4 -5.08 2.98 -14.32
C THR A 4 -6.00 2.23 -13.36
N ALA A 5 -5.48 1.19 -12.71
CA ALA A 5 -6.18 0.49 -11.65
C ALA A 5 -5.54 0.73 -10.27
N VAL A 6 -6.37 0.63 -9.23
CA VAL A 6 -5.94 0.67 -7.83
C VAL A 6 -6.32 -0.64 -7.15
N ILE A 7 -5.35 -1.32 -6.56
CA ILE A 7 -5.55 -2.47 -5.69
C ILE A 7 -5.55 -1.99 -4.25
N LEU A 8 -6.68 -2.12 -3.58
CA LEU A 8 -6.92 -1.74 -2.19
C LEU A 8 -6.82 -3.00 -1.29
N LEU A 9 -5.69 -3.17 -0.62
CA LEU A 9 -5.43 -4.34 0.22
C LEU A 9 -6.06 -4.15 1.60
N ALA A 10 -7.21 -4.82 1.84
CA ALA A 10 -7.94 -4.78 3.09
C ALA A 10 -7.91 -6.12 3.87
N ALA A 11 -7.49 -7.23 3.26
CA ALA A 11 -7.57 -8.59 3.80
C ALA A 11 -6.69 -8.89 5.05
N GLY A 12 -5.84 -7.96 5.48
CA GLY A 12 -4.89 -8.18 6.57
C GLY A 12 -5.56 -8.50 7.91
N ARG A 13 -5.16 -9.62 8.56
CA ARG A 13 -5.77 -10.11 9.81
C ARG A 13 -5.56 -9.23 11.04
N GLY A 14 -4.61 -8.30 11.02
CA GLY A 14 -4.35 -7.41 12.15
C GLY A 14 -3.91 -8.11 13.44
N SER A 15 -3.18 -9.22 13.36
CA SER A 15 -2.76 -10.04 14.51
C SER A 15 -2.06 -9.23 15.63
N ARG A 16 -1.35 -8.16 15.26
CA ARG A 16 -0.68 -7.24 16.19
C ARG A 16 -1.61 -6.27 16.90
N MET A 17 -2.90 -6.26 16.58
CA MET A 17 -3.92 -5.50 17.32
C MET A 17 -4.32 -6.18 18.65
N ASN A 18 -3.80 -7.38 18.94
CA ASN A 18 -4.02 -8.13 20.18
C ASN A 18 -5.50 -8.21 20.61
N GLY A 19 -6.40 -8.35 19.64
CA GLY A 19 -7.85 -8.41 19.91
C GLY A 19 -8.52 -7.09 20.28
N ALA A 20 -7.80 -5.96 20.29
CA ALA A 20 -8.37 -4.64 20.60
C ALA A 20 -9.46 -4.21 19.58
N VAL A 21 -9.36 -4.71 18.35
CA VAL A 21 -10.39 -4.51 17.30
C VAL A 21 -10.57 -5.79 16.50
N THR A 22 -11.79 -6.07 16.07
CA THR A 22 -12.12 -7.24 15.24
C THR A 22 -11.50 -7.12 13.85
N ASP A 23 -11.49 -5.91 13.30
CA ASP A 23 -10.93 -5.61 11.98
C ASP A 23 -10.35 -4.19 11.94
N LYS A 24 -9.06 -4.10 11.72
CA LYS A 24 -8.34 -2.81 11.79
C LYS A 24 -8.72 -1.84 10.66
N VAL A 25 -9.05 -2.34 9.46
CA VAL A 25 -9.41 -1.45 8.34
C VAL A 25 -10.86 -1.00 8.40
N LEU A 26 -11.68 -1.71 9.18
CA LEU A 26 -13.06 -1.34 9.49
C LEU A 26 -13.19 -0.56 10.80
N SER A 27 -12.10 -0.43 11.58
CA SER A 27 -12.11 0.38 12.81
C SER A 27 -12.50 1.81 12.50
N PRO A 28 -13.30 2.45 13.37
CA PRO A 28 -13.65 3.85 13.22
C PRO A 28 -12.42 4.73 13.41
N LEU A 29 -12.26 5.69 12.52
CA LEU A 29 -11.22 6.72 12.54
C LEU A 29 -11.90 8.03 12.10
N ALA A 30 -11.96 9.03 12.99
CA ALA A 30 -12.65 10.30 12.71
C ALA A 30 -14.05 10.11 12.10
N GLY A 31 -14.87 9.22 12.70
CA GLY A 31 -16.27 8.98 12.33
C GLY A 31 -16.54 8.09 11.11
N ARG A 32 -15.51 7.53 10.47
CA ARG A 32 -15.67 6.58 9.34
C ARG A 32 -14.60 5.48 9.39
N PRO A 33 -14.80 4.32 8.73
CA PRO A 33 -13.79 3.26 8.72
C PRO A 33 -12.45 3.71 8.14
N VAL A 34 -11.35 3.18 8.67
CA VAL A 34 -9.98 3.40 8.15
C VAL A 34 -9.91 3.19 6.64
N PHE A 35 -10.56 2.13 6.13
CA PHE A 35 -10.68 1.85 4.70
C PHE A 35 -11.24 3.02 3.88
N ALA A 36 -12.29 3.67 4.40
CA ALA A 36 -12.98 4.74 3.69
C ALA A 36 -12.11 5.99 3.49
N HIS A 37 -11.10 6.22 4.35
CA HIS A 37 -10.14 7.31 4.18
C HIS A 37 -9.25 7.07 2.96
N SER A 38 -8.71 5.85 2.81
CA SER A 38 -7.92 5.48 1.64
C SER A 38 -8.76 5.60 0.36
N VAL A 39 -9.97 5.05 0.35
CA VAL A 39 -10.89 5.15 -0.81
C VAL A 39 -11.12 6.61 -1.19
N ALA A 40 -11.43 7.46 -0.21
CA ALA A 40 -11.70 8.89 -0.47
C ALA A 40 -10.51 9.61 -1.10
N ALA A 41 -9.27 9.33 -0.64
CA ALA A 41 -8.07 9.92 -1.23
C ALA A 41 -7.90 9.53 -2.70
N PHE A 42 -8.08 8.25 -3.04
CA PHE A 42 -8.01 7.79 -4.42
C PHE A 42 -9.12 8.35 -5.30
N MET A 43 -10.36 8.41 -4.82
CA MET A 43 -11.47 9.02 -5.55
C MET A 43 -11.24 10.52 -5.80
N THR A 44 -10.79 11.25 -4.79
CA THR A 44 -10.48 12.68 -4.93
C THR A 44 -9.35 12.94 -5.94
N SER A 45 -8.35 12.06 -6.02
CA SER A 45 -7.23 12.20 -6.97
C SER A 45 -7.64 12.02 -8.43
N SER A 46 -8.75 11.35 -8.69
CA SER A 46 -9.28 11.04 -10.03
C SER A 46 -8.27 10.33 -10.96
N ILE A 47 -7.29 9.60 -10.41
CA ILE A 47 -6.26 8.92 -11.20
C ILE A 47 -6.68 7.51 -11.64
N ALA A 48 -7.72 6.95 -11.04
CA ALA A 48 -8.11 5.56 -11.23
C ALA A 48 -9.36 5.41 -12.11
N ASP A 49 -9.27 4.51 -13.07
CA ASP A 49 -10.38 4.08 -13.92
C ASP A 49 -11.03 2.79 -13.44
N TYR A 50 -10.34 2.04 -12.56
CA TYR A 50 -10.79 0.77 -12.05
C TYR A 50 -10.20 0.48 -10.66
N TYR A 51 -10.96 -0.26 -9.84
CA TYR A 51 -10.50 -0.64 -8.50
C TYR A 51 -10.61 -2.15 -8.30
N VAL A 52 -9.70 -2.69 -7.50
CA VAL A 52 -9.79 -4.06 -6.97
C VAL A 52 -9.73 -3.96 -5.45
N VAL A 53 -10.79 -4.35 -4.77
CA VAL A 53 -10.83 -4.39 -3.31
C VAL A 53 -10.55 -5.80 -2.84
N VAL A 54 -9.46 -5.98 -2.10
CA VAL A 54 -9.04 -7.28 -1.59
C VAL A 54 -9.55 -7.46 -0.17
N TYR A 55 -10.45 -8.42 0.03
CA TYR A 55 -11.09 -8.72 1.30
C TYR A 55 -10.63 -10.07 1.88
N ARG A 56 -10.80 -10.29 3.17
CA ARG A 56 -10.40 -11.51 3.89
C ARG A 56 -11.48 -12.60 3.85
N ASP A 57 -12.70 -12.24 4.18
CA ASP A 57 -13.84 -13.14 4.33
C ASP A 57 -15.15 -12.45 3.95
N ALA A 58 -16.24 -13.23 3.83
CA ALA A 58 -17.54 -12.74 3.37
C ALA A 58 -18.13 -11.65 4.29
N ARG A 59 -17.88 -11.71 5.60
CA ARG A 59 -18.34 -10.68 6.54
C ARG A 59 -17.65 -9.34 6.24
N GLN A 60 -16.32 -9.36 6.16
CA GLN A 60 -15.56 -8.15 5.84
C GLN A 60 -15.94 -7.60 4.45
N MET A 61 -16.14 -8.47 3.45
CA MET A 61 -16.59 -8.07 2.12
C MET A 61 -17.87 -7.24 2.18
N THR A 62 -18.89 -7.73 2.90
CA THR A 62 -20.17 -7.03 3.03
C THR A 62 -20.00 -5.63 3.63
N GLU A 63 -19.17 -5.49 4.66
CA GLU A 63 -18.91 -4.20 5.30
C GLU A 63 -18.10 -3.25 4.40
N LEU A 64 -17.10 -3.76 3.65
CA LEU A 64 -16.30 -2.97 2.73
C LEU A 64 -17.11 -2.47 1.52
N MET A 65 -18.09 -3.25 1.04
CA MET A 65 -18.95 -2.87 -0.09
C MET A 65 -19.65 -1.53 0.11
N ALA A 66 -20.01 -1.17 1.34
CA ALA A 66 -20.64 0.12 1.65
C ALA A 66 -19.76 1.33 1.31
N TYR A 67 -18.45 1.12 1.18
CA TYR A 67 -17.44 2.17 0.92
C TYR A 67 -16.64 1.91 -0.36
N ALA A 68 -16.88 0.79 -1.04
CA ALA A 68 -16.12 0.43 -2.23
C ALA A 68 -16.38 1.41 -3.38
N PRO A 69 -15.33 1.86 -4.10
CA PRO A 69 -15.49 2.73 -5.25
C PRO A 69 -16.06 1.98 -6.45
N THR A 70 -16.62 2.71 -7.40
CA THR A 70 -17.18 2.14 -8.63
C THR A 70 -16.49 2.76 -9.85
N PRO A 71 -16.08 1.95 -10.87
CA PRO A 71 -16.22 0.48 -10.96
C PRO A 71 -15.17 -0.28 -10.16
N SER A 72 -15.56 -1.42 -9.56
CA SER A 72 -14.62 -2.26 -8.82
C SER A 72 -14.90 -3.76 -8.95
N ALA A 73 -13.83 -4.56 -8.77
CA ALA A 73 -13.91 -5.98 -8.48
C ALA A 73 -13.64 -6.23 -6.99
N LEU A 74 -14.29 -7.26 -6.44
CA LEU A 74 -14.04 -7.76 -5.09
C LEU A 74 -13.28 -9.08 -5.20
N VAL A 75 -12.12 -9.17 -4.57
CA VAL A 75 -11.22 -10.33 -4.67
C VAL A 75 -10.86 -10.83 -3.29
N GLN A 76 -10.99 -12.13 -3.07
CA GLN A 76 -10.55 -12.71 -1.80
C GLN A 76 -9.03 -12.73 -1.71
N GLY A 77 -8.48 -12.27 -0.59
CA GLY A 77 -7.05 -12.31 -0.31
C GLY A 77 -6.54 -13.76 -0.16
N GLY A 78 -5.24 -13.92 -0.30
CA GLY A 78 -4.54 -15.17 -0.11
C GLY A 78 -4.03 -15.36 1.33
N ARG A 79 -3.17 -16.36 1.50
CA ARG A 79 -2.56 -16.69 2.79
C ARG A 79 -1.63 -15.57 3.26
N GLU A 80 -0.81 -15.07 2.34
CA GLU A 80 0.15 -14.00 2.58
C GLU A 80 -0.24 -12.73 1.80
N ARG A 81 0.42 -11.60 2.12
CA ARG A 81 0.19 -10.34 1.38
C ARG A 81 0.49 -10.49 -0.11
N GLN A 82 1.58 -11.18 -0.45
CA GLN A 82 1.96 -11.42 -1.85
C GLN A 82 0.91 -12.24 -2.62
N ASP A 83 0.27 -13.23 -2.00
CA ASP A 83 -0.79 -14.02 -2.63
C ASP A 83 -2.03 -13.15 -2.88
N SER A 84 -2.34 -12.26 -1.95
CA SER A 84 -3.43 -11.30 -2.08
C SER A 84 -3.22 -10.35 -3.26
N VAL A 85 -1.99 -9.89 -3.47
CA VAL A 85 -1.63 -9.06 -4.63
C VAL A 85 -1.72 -9.87 -5.92
N MET A 86 -1.24 -11.11 -5.96
CA MET A 86 -1.35 -11.98 -7.15
C MET A 86 -2.81 -12.20 -7.54
N ASN A 87 -3.69 -12.49 -6.56
CA ASN A 87 -5.12 -12.65 -6.82
C ASN A 87 -5.74 -11.38 -7.40
N ALA A 88 -5.36 -10.22 -6.89
CA ALA A 88 -5.85 -8.93 -7.38
C ALA A 88 -5.33 -8.61 -8.79
N LEU A 89 -4.07 -8.87 -9.08
CA LEU A 89 -3.49 -8.68 -10.42
C LEU A 89 -4.17 -9.55 -11.48
N ALA A 90 -4.56 -10.78 -11.12
CA ALA A 90 -5.29 -11.69 -12.01
C ALA A 90 -6.73 -11.23 -12.32
N ALA A 91 -7.31 -10.35 -11.50
CA ALA A 91 -8.65 -9.81 -11.69
C ALA A 91 -8.68 -8.46 -12.44
N LEU A 92 -7.52 -7.95 -12.87
CA LEU A 92 -7.44 -6.70 -13.60
C LEU A 92 -7.90 -6.87 -15.04
N PRO A 93 -8.67 -5.92 -15.59
CA PRO A 93 -8.94 -5.84 -17.03
C PRO A 93 -7.63 -5.74 -17.84
N ASP A 94 -7.66 -6.27 -19.08
CA ASP A 94 -6.46 -6.34 -19.91
C ASP A 94 -5.96 -4.98 -20.41
N ASP A 95 -6.82 -3.99 -20.48
CA ASP A 95 -6.53 -2.64 -20.94
C ASP A 95 -5.94 -1.71 -19.86
N ILE A 96 -5.69 -2.24 -18.65
CA ILE A 96 -4.99 -1.51 -17.59
C ILE A 96 -3.49 -1.40 -17.94
N ALA A 97 -2.97 -0.18 -17.90
CA ALA A 97 -1.57 0.12 -18.15
C ALA A 97 -0.75 0.31 -16.87
N HIS A 98 -1.35 0.90 -15.82
CA HIS A 98 -0.66 1.19 -14.56
C HIS A 98 -1.47 0.66 -13.38
N VAL A 99 -0.76 0.21 -12.34
CA VAL A 99 -1.36 -0.38 -11.15
C VAL A 99 -0.79 0.28 -9.90
N PHE A 100 -1.67 0.84 -9.08
CA PHE A 100 -1.38 1.28 -7.72
C PHE A 100 -1.70 0.14 -6.75
N ILE A 101 -0.77 -0.21 -5.88
CA ILE A 101 -0.98 -1.20 -4.82
C ILE A 101 -0.89 -0.48 -3.49
N HIS A 102 -1.99 -0.48 -2.72
CA HIS A 102 -2.10 0.30 -1.49
C HIS A 102 -2.62 -0.53 -0.32
N ASP A 103 -1.90 -0.45 0.80
CA ASP A 103 -2.34 -1.01 2.07
C ASP A 103 -3.41 -0.08 2.70
N CYS A 104 -4.68 -0.48 2.75
CA CYS A 104 -5.75 0.33 3.33
C CYS A 104 -5.58 0.65 4.82
N ALA A 105 -4.61 0.02 5.47
CA ALA A 105 -4.17 0.39 6.82
C ALA A 105 -3.31 1.66 6.86
N ARG A 106 -3.07 2.36 5.74
CA ARG A 106 -2.43 3.68 5.64
C ARG A 106 -3.45 4.74 5.19
N PRO A 107 -4.32 5.22 6.07
CA PRO A 107 -5.44 6.07 5.69
C PRO A 107 -5.07 7.51 5.32
N LEU A 108 -3.81 7.92 5.52
CA LEU A 108 -3.38 9.32 5.38
C LEU A 108 -2.67 9.62 4.06
N VAL A 109 -2.74 8.72 3.06
CA VAL A 109 -2.25 9.01 1.72
C VAL A 109 -3.00 10.21 1.13
N ARG A 110 -2.28 11.10 0.47
CA ARG A 110 -2.84 12.36 -0.03
C ARG A 110 -3.09 12.32 -1.55
N PRO A 111 -4.17 12.94 -2.05
CA PRO A 111 -4.48 12.98 -3.48
C PRO A 111 -3.32 13.52 -4.34
N GLU A 112 -2.60 14.53 -3.85
CA GLU A 112 -1.47 15.16 -4.57
C GLU A 112 -0.32 14.17 -4.77
N GLN A 113 -0.07 13.30 -3.77
CA GLN A 113 0.94 12.23 -3.86
C GLN A 113 0.53 11.20 -4.92
N LEU A 114 -0.75 10.85 -5.00
CA LEU A 114 -1.28 9.92 -6.00
C LEU A 114 -1.09 10.45 -7.41
N VAL A 115 -1.40 11.73 -7.62
CA VAL A 115 -1.16 12.41 -8.90
C VAL A 115 0.34 12.46 -9.25
N ALA A 116 1.21 12.75 -8.27
CA ALA A 116 2.65 12.77 -8.48
C ALA A 116 3.20 11.36 -8.84
N LEU A 117 2.80 10.32 -8.10
CA LEU A 117 3.16 8.92 -8.39
C LEU A 117 2.70 8.52 -9.80
N HIS A 118 1.48 8.89 -10.20
CA HIS A 118 0.96 8.61 -11.54
C HIS A 118 1.80 9.25 -12.64
N LYS A 119 2.26 10.48 -12.45
CA LYS A 119 3.17 11.15 -13.42
C LYS A 119 4.51 10.42 -13.53
N ILE A 120 5.06 9.96 -12.40
CA ILE A 120 6.37 9.29 -12.38
C ILE A 120 6.28 7.91 -13.02
N VAL A 121 5.28 7.06 -12.67
CA VAL A 121 5.16 5.71 -13.20
C VAL A 121 5.03 5.67 -14.72
N ARG A 122 4.39 6.67 -15.31
CA ARG A 122 4.26 6.79 -16.77
C ARG A 122 5.60 6.96 -17.50
N ARG A 123 6.63 7.44 -16.82
CA ARG A 123 7.99 7.62 -17.38
C ARG A 123 8.92 6.51 -16.96
N GLU A 124 8.86 6.13 -15.68
CA GLU A 124 9.86 5.25 -15.06
C GLU A 124 9.42 3.78 -15.00
N GLY A 125 8.12 3.50 -15.17
CA GLY A 125 7.55 2.15 -15.09
C GLY A 125 7.40 1.60 -13.68
N ALA A 126 8.12 2.13 -12.68
CA ALA A 126 8.03 1.77 -11.27
C ALA A 126 8.34 2.96 -10.37
N VAL A 127 7.51 3.20 -9.35
CA VAL A 127 7.74 4.23 -8.33
C VAL A 127 7.10 3.85 -6.99
N VAL A 128 7.74 4.20 -5.90
CA VAL A 128 7.27 3.92 -4.54
C VAL A 128 7.25 5.20 -3.71
N LEU A 129 6.19 5.37 -2.91
CA LEU A 129 6.14 6.37 -1.86
C LEU A 129 7.04 5.92 -0.70
N ALA A 130 7.93 6.79 -0.23
CA ALA A 130 8.87 6.45 0.83
C ALA A 130 9.29 7.71 1.60
N HIS A 131 9.75 7.54 2.86
CA HIS A 131 10.37 8.62 3.61
C HIS A 131 11.79 8.25 4.05
N ARG A 132 12.60 9.27 4.33
CA ARG A 132 13.97 9.07 4.81
C ARG A 132 13.96 8.54 6.25
N VAL A 133 14.84 7.60 6.52
CA VAL A 133 15.05 7.10 7.89
C VAL A 133 15.73 8.17 8.72
N THR A 134 15.10 8.56 9.83
CA THR A 134 15.62 9.55 10.78
C THR A 134 16.37 8.92 11.96
N ASP A 135 16.01 7.68 12.33
CA ASP A 135 16.63 6.96 13.44
C ASP A 135 18.01 6.39 13.09
N THR A 136 18.80 6.08 14.11
CA THR A 136 20.03 5.31 13.94
C THR A 136 19.70 3.83 13.75
N ILE A 137 19.91 3.30 12.55
CA ILE A 137 19.63 1.89 12.24
C ILE A 137 20.88 1.04 12.48
N LYS A 138 20.69 -0.04 13.23
CA LYS A 138 21.70 -1.05 13.46
C LYS A 138 21.29 -2.37 12.81
N GLN A 139 22.16 -2.95 12.04
CA GLN A 139 22.03 -4.31 11.57
C GLN A 139 22.62 -5.25 12.64
N HIS A 140 21.79 -6.16 13.16
CA HIS A 140 22.29 -7.27 13.99
C HIS A 140 22.86 -8.35 13.07
N ARG A 141 24.08 -8.79 13.37
CA ARG A 141 24.76 -9.85 12.61
C ARG A 141 24.69 -11.17 13.39
N ASP A 142 24.85 -12.28 12.67
CA ASP A 142 24.80 -13.62 13.26
C ASP A 142 25.86 -13.86 14.36
N ASP A 143 26.97 -13.09 14.31
CA ASP A 143 28.05 -13.11 15.33
C ASP A 143 27.75 -12.21 16.56
N ALA A 144 26.50 -11.85 16.77
CA ALA A 144 26.01 -10.94 17.83
C ALA A 144 26.59 -9.51 17.78
N ARG A 145 27.30 -9.13 16.73
CA ARG A 145 27.83 -7.76 16.54
C ARG A 145 26.79 -6.86 15.90
N LEU A 146 26.83 -5.59 16.28
CA LEU A 146 26.00 -4.54 15.69
C LEU A 146 26.83 -3.77 14.64
N ARG A 147 26.23 -3.57 13.46
CA ARG A 147 26.77 -2.67 12.42
C ARG A 147 25.83 -1.48 12.25
N THR A 148 26.35 -0.26 12.37
CA THR A 148 25.58 0.95 12.05
C THR A 148 25.46 1.04 10.52
N LEU A 149 24.24 1.24 10.03
CA LEU A 149 24.01 1.53 8.64
C LEU A 149 24.03 3.05 8.39
N ASP A 150 24.52 3.45 7.24
CA ASP A 150 24.47 4.84 6.79
C ASP A 150 23.01 5.22 6.45
N ARG A 151 22.34 5.89 7.39
CA ARG A 151 20.92 6.26 7.23
C ARG A 151 20.66 7.23 6.08
N SER A 152 21.66 7.98 5.62
CA SER A 152 21.50 8.90 4.48
C SER A 152 21.09 8.17 3.18
N ARG A 153 21.34 6.85 3.12
CA ARG A 153 21.04 5.95 2.03
C ARG A 153 19.84 5.03 2.30
N LEU A 154 19.19 5.17 3.46
CA LEU A 154 18.07 4.32 3.86
C LEU A 154 16.73 5.04 3.70
N TRP A 155 15.78 4.31 3.16
CA TRP A 155 14.41 4.75 2.98
C TRP A 155 13.45 3.75 3.62
N ALA A 156 12.44 4.26 4.31
CA ALA A 156 11.33 3.45 4.79
C ALA A 156 10.22 3.44 3.72
N MET A 157 9.95 2.25 3.19
CA MET A 157 8.96 2.08 2.12
C MET A 157 7.55 2.20 2.66
N GLU A 158 6.73 2.92 1.92
CA GLU A 158 5.31 3.07 2.18
C GLU A 158 4.47 2.49 1.05
N THR A 159 3.18 2.70 1.10
CA THR A 159 2.27 2.51 -0.02
C THR A 159 1.49 3.81 -0.24
N PRO A 160 1.10 4.11 -1.50
CA PRO A 160 1.07 3.24 -2.68
C PRO A 160 2.45 2.93 -3.26
N GLN A 161 2.57 1.70 -3.78
CA GLN A 161 3.65 1.28 -4.68
C GLN A 161 3.05 1.13 -6.07
N VAL A 162 3.68 1.72 -7.08
CA VAL A 162 3.03 1.94 -8.37
C VAL A 162 3.91 1.43 -9.50
N PHE A 163 3.31 0.67 -10.41
CA PHE A 163 4.04 -0.02 -11.47
C PHE A 163 3.26 0.01 -12.79
N SER A 164 3.98 -0.12 -13.90
CA SER A 164 3.33 -0.57 -15.14
C SER A 164 2.81 -2.00 -14.92
N ARG A 165 1.62 -2.30 -15.48
CA ARG A 165 0.97 -3.61 -15.32
C ARG A 165 1.88 -4.76 -15.74
N ASP A 166 2.50 -4.65 -16.90
CA ASP A 166 3.35 -5.71 -17.43
C ASP A 166 4.55 -6.00 -16.54
N LEU A 167 5.13 -4.97 -15.95
CA LEU A 167 6.27 -5.12 -15.05
C LEU A 167 5.89 -5.87 -13.78
N ILE A 168 4.81 -5.43 -13.10
CA ILE A 168 4.42 -6.02 -11.82
C ILE A 168 3.89 -7.45 -11.99
N VAL A 169 3.16 -7.73 -13.07
CA VAL A 169 2.69 -9.08 -13.41
C VAL A 169 3.88 -10.02 -13.64
N ARG A 170 4.88 -9.60 -14.42
CA ARG A 170 6.11 -10.39 -14.63
C ARG A 170 6.90 -10.60 -13.33
N ALA A 171 6.95 -9.57 -12.47
CA ALA A 171 7.63 -9.67 -11.18
C ALA A 171 6.98 -10.73 -10.30
N TYR A 172 5.67 -10.72 -10.17
CA TYR A 172 4.94 -11.71 -9.38
C TYR A 172 4.92 -13.11 -10.03
N ALA A 173 4.91 -13.21 -11.34
CA ALA A 173 5.10 -14.50 -12.03
C ALA A 173 6.46 -15.14 -11.68
N ARG A 174 7.53 -14.32 -11.61
CA ARG A 174 8.86 -14.79 -11.16
C ARG A 174 8.86 -15.20 -9.69
N VAL A 175 8.21 -14.42 -8.83
CA VAL A 175 8.05 -14.74 -7.39
C VAL A 175 7.38 -16.09 -7.22
N ALA A 176 6.26 -16.33 -7.92
CA ALA A 176 5.52 -17.59 -7.89
C ALA A 176 6.36 -18.77 -8.44
N ALA A 177 6.95 -18.62 -9.63
CA ALA A 177 7.73 -19.68 -10.27
C ALA A 177 8.94 -20.13 -9.43
N ARG A 178 9.54 -19.20 -8.68
CA ARG A 178 10.72 -19.47 -7.84
C ARG A 178 10.38 -19.65 -6.37
N ARG A 179 9.11 -19.63 -5.99
CA ARG A 179 8.62 -19.74 -4.60
C ARG A 179 9.32 -18.75 -3.65
N LEU A 180 9.54 -17.52 -4.14
CA LEU A 180 10.21 -16.49 -3.34
C LEU A 180 9.25 -15.88 -2.33
N GLN A 181 9.82 -15.43 -1.21
CA GLN A 181 9.11 -14.57 -0.26
C GLN A 181 9.54 -13.12 -0.54
N VAL A 182 8.55 -12.23 -0.61
CA VAL A 182 8.76 -10.79 -0.78
C VAL A 182 8.04 -10.03 0.32
N THR A 183 8.66 -8.96 0.79
CA THR A 183 8.12 -8.14 1.88
C THR A 183 7.13 -7.09 1.39
N ASP A 184 7.32 -6.61 0.16
CA ASP A 184 6.48 -5.62 -0.52
C ASP A 184 6.53 -5.80 -2.05
N ASP A 185 5.82 -4.97 -2.79
CA ASP A 185 5.72 -5.09 -4.24
C ASP A 185 7.01 -4.62 -4.94
N ALA A 186 7.70 -3.64 -4.36
CA ALA A 186 9.00 -3.18 -4.83
C ALA A 186 10.03 -4.32 -4.81
N SER A 187 10.08 -5.09 -3.73
CA SER A 187 11.02 -6.22 -3.62
C SER A 187 10.75 -7.31 -4.64
N ALA A 188 9.51 -7.47 -5.13
CA ALA A 188 9.22 -8.35 -6.27
C ALA A 188 9.85 -7.82 -7.57
N VAL A 189 9.74 -6.51 -7.81
CA VAL A 189 10.32 -5.84 -9.00
C VAL A 189 11.85 -5.83 -8.96
N GLU A 190 12.45 -5.65 -7.79
CA GLU A 190 13.90 -5.76 -7.58
C GLU A 190 14.45 -7.13 -8.03
N LYS A 191 13.67 -8.22 -7.87
CA LYS A 191 14.06 -9.55 -8.37
C LYS A 191 14.17 -9.63 -9.89
N LEU A 192 13.61 -8.67 -10.62
CA LEU A 192 13.80 -8.53 -12.07
C LEU A 192 15.00 -7.64 -12.43
N GLY A 193 15.62 -6.96 -11.46
CA GLY A 193 16.68 -5.98 -11.70
C GLY A 193 16.20 -4.66 -12.31
N HIS A 194 14.89 -4.38 -12.23
CA HIS A 194 14.34 -3.13 -12.75
C HIS A 194 14.55 -1.99 -11.75
N PRO A 195 15.00 -0.80 -12.17
CA PRO A 195 15.12 0.35 -11.29
C PRO A 195 13.75 0.83 -10.80
N ILE A 196 13.72 1.34 -9.57
CA ILE A 196 12.49 1.85 -8.94
C ILE A 196 12.73 3.30 -8.53
N ALA A 197 11.92 4.21 -9.05
CA ALA A 197 11.93 5.60 -8.63
C ALA A 197 11.34 5.75 -7.23
N LEU A 198 11.82 6.73 -6.47
CA LEU A 198 11.27 7.08 -5.16
C LEU A 198 10.57 8.45 -5.24
N LEU A 199 9.37 8.52 -4.68
CA LEU A 199 8.72 9.79 -4.33
C LEU A 199 8.87 9.99 -2.82
N GLU A 200 9.62 11.02 -2.44
CA GLU A 200 9.79 11.36 -1.02
C GLU A 200 8.48 11.85 -0.42
N ASN A 201 8.07 11.23 0.68
CA ASN A 201 6.91 11.66 1.44
C ASN A 201 7.33 12.58 2.58
N ALA A 202 6.95 13.85 2.51
CA ALA A 202 7.18 14.83 3.55
C ALA A 202 6.10 14.83 4.65
N HIS A 203 5.05 14.01 4.51
CA HIS A 203 3.90 13.99 5.43
C HIS A 203 3.80 12.65 6.15
N PRO A 204 3.33 12.64 7.42
CA PRO A 204 3.09 11.38 8.12
C PRO A 204 2.07 10.50 7.38
N ASN A 205 2.45 9.23 7.15
CA ASN A 205 1.57 8.22 6.56
C ASN A 205 1.76 6.88 7.30
N PRO A 206 1.54 6.87 8.64
CA PRO A 206 1.76 5.68 9.45
C PRO A 206 0.78 4.57 9.07
N LYS A 207 1.25 3.33 9.22
CA LYS A 207 0.43 2.14 9.00
C LYS A 207 -0.23 1.74 10.30
N LEU A 208 -1.56 1.67 10.34
CA LEU A 208 -2.31 1.11 11.45
C LEU A 208 -1.89 -0.36 11.67
N THR A 209 -1.18 -0.61 12.75
CA THR A 209 -0.58 -1.91 13.06
C THR A 209 -0.90 -2.36 14.47
N THR A 210 -0.88 -1.41 15.41
CA THR A 210 -1.15 -1.58 16.83
C THR A 210 -2.27 -0.66 17.29
N PRO A 211 -2.91 -0.87 18.47
CA PRO A 211 -3.90 0.06 19.00
C PRO A 211 -3.39 1.49 19.19
N ALA A 212 -2.11 1.67 19.54
CA ALA A 212 -1.50 2.98 19.70
C ALA A 212 -1.47 3.78 18.40
N ASP A 213 -1.34 3.11 17.25
CA ASP A 213 -1.36 3.77 15.93
C ASP A 213 -2.72 4.42 15.65
N LEU A 214 -3.82 3.87 16.18
CA LEU A 214 -5.16 4.45 15.99
C LEU A 214 -5.25 5.84 16.63
N ALA A 215 -4.84 5.98 17.90
CA ALA A 215 -4.82 7.26 18.59
C ALA A 215 -3.87 8.27 17.89
N TYR A 216 -2.74 7.80 17.37
CA TYR A 216 -1.83 8.65 16.60
C TYR A 216 -2.45 9.12 15.28
N LEU A 217 -3.15 8.25 14.57
CA LEU A 217 -3.87 8.60 13.33
C LEU A 217 -4.99 9.62 13.60
N GLU A 218 -5.75 9.47 14.70
CA GLU A 218 -6.77 10.43 15.13
C GLU A 218 -6.15 11.80 15.42
N PHE A 219 -5.04 11.83 16.15
CA PHE A 219 -4.29 13.06 16.40
C PHE A 219 -3.86 13.75 15.10
N LEU A 220 -3.29 12.99 14.14
CA LEU A 220 -2.84 13.54 12.86
C LEU A 220 -4.00 14.10 12.02
N LEU A 221 -5.19 13.49 12.10
CA LEU A 221 -6.38 13.99 11.38
C LEU A 221 -7.01 15.21 12.05
N SER A 222 -6.86 15.35 13.37
CA SER A 222 -7.39 16.50 14.11
C SER A 222 -6.46 17.71 14.09
N ALA A 223 -5.16 17.50 13.80
CA ALA A 223 -4.19 18.58 13.74
C ALA A 223 -4.52 19.51 12.55
N PRO A 224 -4.53 20.84 12.73
CA PRO A 224 -4.68 21.75 11.62
C PRO A 224 -3.57 21.49 10.61
N ALA A 225 -3.91 21.55 9.31
CA ALA A 225 -2.93 21.37 8.24
C ALA A 225 -1.76 22.32 8.50
N ALA A 226 -0.57 21.79 8.78
CA ALA A 226 0.60 22.58 9.03
C ALA A 226 0.91 23.41 7.77
N GLY A 227 0.63 24.72 7.83
CA GLY A 227 1.04 25.74 6.88
C GLY A 227 0.39 25.62 5.47
N ALA A 228 -0.71 26.33 5.25
CA ALA A 228 -1.02 26.84 3.93
C ALA A 228 -0.09 28.03 3.62
#